data_424aa4d02094df0e78c45c6df1225892
#
_entry.id   424aa4d02094df0e78c45c6df1225892
#
_cell.length_a   1.000
_cell.length_b   1.000
_cell.length_c   1.000
_cell.angle_alpha   90.00
_cell.angle_beta   90.00
_cell.angle_gamma   90.00
#
_symmetry.space_group_name_H-M   'P 1'
#
loop_
_entity.id
_entity.type
_entity.pdbx_description
1 polymer ?
#
loop_
_entity_poly.entity_id
_entity_poly.type
_entity_poly.pdbx_seq_one_letter_code
_entity_poly.pdbx_strand_id
1 'polypeptide(L)'
;APGIKNNFSGMNTPPLPRQFALDLSHTPKASLDNYLPSNDRALISTLQTLCKAWENQSSNPNSNPLNHRWIYWWGPEGSGRTHLLEAIANAASDFGVNSFALSPQEPTAWVRLEEKMTALAESDIPSVITVDDVDRLDERLIGALFRILNGVQASKAIHIFMAGNDAPSNLKLREDLRTRLGWGLVFQTQVLADDEKIQALEQAAKARGLVISPDVFPWLLSRFYRDMPNLMALIDALDAYSLETKRAVTLPLVRELLQPK
;
A
#
# COMPACT_ATOMS: atom_id res chain seq x y z
N ALA A 1 81.64 -5.37 3.34
CA ALA A 1 80.54 -5.52 2.39
C ALA A 1 79.23 -5.09 3.04
N PRO A 2 78.46 -4.10 2.54
CA PRO A 2 77.22 -3.66 3.14
C PRO A 2 76.03 -4.42 2.52
N GLY A 3 75.13 -4.86 3.39
CA GLY A 3 73.90 -5.58 3.05
C GLY A 3 72.82 -4.66 2.47
N ILE A 4 72.25 -5.14 1.42
CA ILE A 4 71.12 -4.48 0.73
C ILE A 4 69.83 -4.74 1.54
N LYS A 5 69.24 -3.66 2.08
CA LYS A 5 67.89 -3.68 2.67
C LYS A 5 66.84 -3.56 1.53
N ASN A 6 66.12 -4.63 1.24
CA ASN A 6 64.93 -4.57 0.39
C ASN A 6 63.77 -4.01 1.21
N ASN A 7 63.37 -2.74 0.93
CA ASN A 7 62.14 -2.15 1.31
C ASN A 7 61.05 -2.56 0.29
N PHE A 8 60.26 -3.54 0.58
CA PHE A 8 58.94 -3.73 -0.07
C PHE A 8 57.89 -2.95 0.75
N SER A 9 57.68 -1.73 0.33
CA SER A 9 56.56 -0.90 0.78
C SER A 9 55.24 -1.54 0.40
N GLY A 10 54.32 -1.50 1.36
CA GLY A 10 52.99 -2.11 1.32
C GLY A 10 52.18 -1.80 0.07
N MET A 11 51.72 -2.82 -0.56
CA MET A 11 50.57 -2.77 -1.41
C MET A 11 49.33 -2.48 -0.52
N ASN A 12 48.81 -1.25 -0.61
CA ASN A 12 47.50 -0.89 -0.13
C ASN A 12 46.48 -1.72 -0.93
N THR A 13 46.10 -2.87 -0.38
CA THR A 13 44.93 -3.60 -0.84
C THR A 13 43.73 -2.67 -0.53
N PRO A 14 42.92 -2.26 -1.54
CA PRO A 14 41.72 -1.50 -1.25
C PRO A 14 40.84 -2.33 -0.34
N PRO A 15 40.15 -1.75 0.65
CA PRO A 15 39.27 -2.50 1.52
C PRO A 15 38.22 -3.19 0.64
N LEU A 16 38.04 -4.48 0.87
CA LEU A 16 36.98 -5.27 0.23
C LEU A 16 35.66 -4.53 0.40
N PRO A 17 34.85 -4.36 -0.66
CA PRO A 17 33.59 -3.68 -0.55
C PRO A 17 32.76 -4.38 0.53
N ARG A 18 32.30 -3.62 1.53
CA ARG A 18 31.30 -4.11 2.49
C ARG A 18 30.14 -4.68 1.66
N GLN A 19 29.84 -5.94 1.87
CA GLN A 19 28.70 -6.61 1.27
C GLN A 19 27.41 -5.94 1.81
N PHE A 20 26.84 -5.06 1.03
CA PHE A 20 25.50 -4.54 1.27
C PHE A 20 24.51 -5.61 0.84
N ALA A 21 23.96 -6.35 1.80
CA ALA A 21 22.69 -6.98 1.60
C ALA A 21 21.66 -5.84 1.48
N LEU A 22 21.03 -5.69 0.31
CA LEU A 22 19.87 -4.83 0.17
C LEU A 22 18.85 -5.32 1.20
N ASP A 23 18.56 -4.50 2.19
CA ASP A 23 17.53 -4.82 3.17
C ASP A 23 16.15 -4.64 2.53
N LEU A 24 15.71 -5.69 1.83
CA LEU A 24 14.38 -5.77 1.21
C LEU A 24 13.33 -6.27 2.22
N SER A 25 13.68 -6.40 3.49
CA SER A 25 12.80 -6.95 4.52
C SER A 25 11.68 -5.96 4.94
N HIS A 26 11.81 -4.68 4.58
CA HIS A 26 10.81 -3.67 4.92
C HIS A 26 10.01 -3.27 3.70
N THR A 27 8.80 -3.83 3.58
CA THR A 27 7.80 -3.29 2.66
C THR A 27 7.45 -1.85 3.10
N PRO A 28 7.52 -0.84 2.22
CA PRO A 28 7.16 0.52 2.60
C PRO A 28 5.73 0.57 3.15
N LYS A 29 5.51 1.43 4.16
CA LYS A 29 4.17 1.69 4.68
C LYS A 29 3.26 2.08 3.50
N ALA A 30 2.12 1.41 3.36
CA ALA A 30 1.16 1.72 2.32
C ALA A 30 0.67 3.16 2.46
N SER A 31 0.69 3.91 1.37
CA SER A 31 0.21 5.29 1.27
C SER A 31 -0.44 5.52 -0.10
N LEU A 32 -1.25 6.57 -0.22
CA LEU A 32 -1.81 6.95 -1.51
C LEU A 32 -0.74 7.48 -2.47
N ASP A 33 0.39 7.99 -1.96
CA ASP A 33 1.47 8.53 -2.78
C ASP A 33 2.32 7.44 -3.44
N ASN A 34 2.38 6.25 -2.84
CA ASN A 34 3.08 5.10 -3.43
C ASN A 34 2.15 4.11 -4.15
N TYR A 35 0.87 4.49 -4.33
CA TYR A 35 -0.06 3.80 -5.22
C TYR A 35 0.00 4.40 -6.63
N LEU A 36 0.12 3.55 -7.62
CA LEU A 36 0.13 3.96 -9.02
C LEU A 36 -1.24 3.71 -9.66
N PRO A 37 -2.01 4.76 -9.94
CA PRO A 37 -3.30 4.61 -10.56
C PRO A 37 -3.16 4.21 -12.04
N SER A 38 -3.91 3.19 -12.44
CA SER A 38 -4.17 2.88 -13.85
C SER A 38 -5.38 3.72 -14.34
N ASN A 39 -6.56 3.11 -14.41
CA ASN A 39 -7.81 3.78 -14.80
C ASN A 39 -8.66 4.22 -13.59
N ASP A 40 -8.17 4.09 -12.38
CA ASP A 40 -8.86 4.31 -11.11
C ASP A 40 -8.58 5.68 -10.48
N ARG A 41 -8.22 6.66 -11.31
CA ARG A 41 -7.93 8.06 -10.89
C ARG A 41 -9.06 8.70 -10.07
N ALA A 42 -10.32 8.37 -10.38
CA ALA A 42 -11.47 8.87 -9.66
C ALA A 42 -11.49 8.37 -8.21
N LEU A 43 -11.18 7.08 -7.98
CA LEU A 43 -11.03 6.52 -6.64
C LEU A 43 -9.92 7.26 -5.88
N ILE A 44 -8.74 7.36 -6.46
CA ILE A 44 -7.58 8.01 -5.81
C ILE A 44 -7.89 9.47 -5.47
N SER A 45 -8.47 10.22 -6.39
CA SER A 45 -8.89 11.61 -6.15
C SER A 45 -9.90 11.72 -5.01
N THR A 46 -10.85 10.79 -4.91
CA THR A 46 -11.81 10.72 -3.82
C THR A 46 -11.14 10.46 -2.48
N LEU A 47 -10.24 9.47 -2.42
CA LEU A 47 -9.50 9.13 -1.19
C LEU A 47 -8.58 10.27 -0.75
N GLN A 48 -7.86 10.92 -1.68
CA GLN A 48 -7.03 12.09 -1.38
C GLN A 48 -7.86 13.26 -0.82
N THR A 49 -9.06 13.48 -1.35
CA THR A 49 -9.96 14.51 -0.86
C THR A 49 -10.44 14.21 0.56
N LEU A 50 -10.69 12.94 0.89
CA LEU A 50 -11.02 12.51 2.25
C LEU A 50 -9.86 12.74 3.22
N CYS A 51 -8.63 12.37 2.84
CA CYS A 51 -7.45 12.59 3.67
C CYS A 51 -7.25 14.09 3.98
N LYS A 52 -7.41 14.96 2.97
CA LYS A 52 -7.36 16.41 3.17
C LYS A 52 -8.46 16.91 4.09
N ALA A 53 -9.65 16.31 4.06
CA ALA A 53 -10.73 16.67 4.98
C ALA A 53 -10.39 16.30 6.43
N TRP A 54 -9.76 15.17 6.68
CA TRP A 54 -9.27 14.79 8.02
C TRP A 54 -8.16 15.71 8.51
N GLU A 55 -7.21 16.06 7.65
CA GLU A 55 -6.17 17.04 7.95
C GLU A 55 -6.79 18.39 8.37
N ASN A 56 -7.79 18.87 7.64
CA ASN A 56 -8.47 20.11 7.93
C ASN A 56 -9.35 20.04 9.19
N GLN A 57 -9.93 18.87 9.51
CA GLN A 57 -10.66 18.66 10.75
C GLN A 57 -9.77 18.73 11.98
N SER A 58 -8.55 18.21 11.90
CA SER A 58 -7.56 18.39 12.95
C SER A 58 -7.21 19.86 13.17
N SER A 59 -7.35 20.68 12.13
CA SER A 59 -7.11 22.14 12.16
C SER A 59 -8.37 22.97 12.43
N ASN A 60 -9.57 22.43 12.09
CA ASN A 60 -10.86 23.10 12.26
C ASN A 60 -12.00 22.07 12.49
N PRO A 61 -12.37 21.79 13.74
CA PRO A 61 -13.35 20.77 14.10
C PRO A 61 -14.76 21.00 13.55
N ASN A 62 -15.07 22.20 13.00
CA ASN A 62 -16.37 22.51 12.39
C ASN A 62 -16.44 22.25 10.88
N SER A 63 -15.37 21.76 10.24
CA SER A 63 -15.41 21.41 8.82
C SER A 63 -16.19 20.09 8.63
N ASN A 64 -17.31 20.17 7.89
CA ASN A 64 -18.17 19.02 7.62
C ASN A 64 -17.48 18.05 6.66
N PRO A 65 -17.18 16.79 7.05
CA PRO A 65 -16.53 15.86 6.14
C PRO A 65 -17.47 15.44 5.02
N LEU A 66 -16.86 15.14 3.88
CA LEU A 66 -17.50 14.71 2.64
C LEU A 66 -18.63 13.69 2.86
N ASN A 67 -19.72 13.86 2.09
CA ASN A 67 -20.90 12.99 2.11
C ASN A 67 -20.64 11.52 1.69
N HIS A 68 -19.38 11.14 1.36
CA HIS A 68 -19.03 9.83 0.85
C HIS A 68 -18.39 8.98 1.95
N ARG A 69 -19.19 8.57 2.92
CA ARG A 69 -18.72 7.74 4.05
C ARG A 69 -18.66 6.25 3.77
N TRP A 70 -19.10 5.83 2.58
CA TRP A 70 -19.29 4.44 2.21
C TRP A 70 -18.72 4.21 0.83
N ILE A 71 -17.57 3.52 0.76
CA ILE A 71 -16.88 3.30 -0.50
C ILE A 71 -16.53 1.83 -0.62
N TYR A 72 -16.85 1.25 -1.77
CA TYR A 72 -16.47 -0.10 -2.14
C TYR A 72 -15.64 -0.06 -3.42
N TRP A 73 -14.55 -0.78 -3.44
CA TRP A 73 -13.83 -0.98 -4.70
C TRP A 73 -13.55 -2.46 -4.95
N TRP A 74 -13.49 -2.80 -6.21
CA TRP A 74 -13.31 -4.17 -6.64
C TRP A 74 -12.36 -4.26 -7.82
N GLY A 75 -11.70 -5.42 -7.96
CA GLY A 75 -10.80 -5.71 -9.06
C GLY A 75 -10.08 -7.03 -8.87
N PRO A 76 -9.34 -7.48 -9.87
CA PRO A 76 -8.60 -8.74 -9.78
C PRO A 76 -7.49 -8.68 -8.72
N GLU A 77 -6.95 -9.84 -8.37
CA GLU A 77 -5.79 -9.95 -7.50
C GLU A 77 -4.60 -9.19 -8.12
N GLY A 78 -3.84 -8.48 -7.28
CA GLY A 78 -2.74 -7.62 -7.73
C GLY A 78 -3.15 -6.23 -8.23
N SER A 79 -4.44 -5.87 -8.20
CA SER A 79 -4.90 -4.51 -8.55
C SER A 79 -4.71 -3.46 -7.44
N GLY A 80 -4.06 -3.81 -6.32
CA GLY A 80 -3.75 -2.89 -5.24
C GLY A 80 -4.88 -2.63 -4.24
N ARG A 81 -5.92 -3.46 -4.21
CA ARG A 81 -7.08 -3.31 -3.31
C ARG A 81 -6.67 -3.21 -1.84
N THR A 82 -5.92 -4.18 -1.35
CA THR A 82 -5.39 -4.23 0.03
C THR A 82 -4.50 -3.03 0.32
N HIS A 83 -3.62 -2.68 -0.62
CA HIS A 83 -2.75 -1.51 -0.48
C HIS A 83 -3.54 -0.22 -0.26
N LEU A 84 -4.62 0.00 -0.99
CA LEU A 84 -5.48 1.17 -0.83
C LEU A 84 -6.21 1.18 0.52
N LEU A 85 -6.67 0.01 1.01
CA LEU A 85 -7.27 -0.10 2.35
C LEU A 85 -6.26 0.24 3.46
N GLU A 86 -5.05 -0.30 3.35
CA GLU A 86 -3.96 -0.01 4.28
C GLU A 86 -3.54 1.46 4.20
N ALA A 87 -3.45 2.03 3.00
CA ALA A 87 -3.10 3.43 2.80
C ALA A 87 -4.09 4.37 3.47
N ILE A 88 -5.40 4.11 3.33
CA ILE A 88 -6.43 4.95 3.96
C ILE A 88 -6.47 4.75 5.47
N ALA A 89 -6.27 3.53 5.98
CA ALA A 89 -6.18 3.24 7.40
C ALA A 89 -4.96 3.93 8.05
N ASN A 90 -3.83 3.91 7.35
CA ASN A 90 -2.62 4.60 7.79
C ASN A 90 -2.81 6.12 7.81
N ALA A 91 -3.37 6.70 6.75
CA ALA A 91 -3.67 8.13 6.70
C ALA A 91 -4.64 8.56 7.82
N ALA A 92 -5.70 7.79 8.07
CA ALA A 92 -6.60 8.05 9.19
C ALA A 92 -5.86 8.09 10.52
N SER A 93 -5.01 7.10 10.79
CA SER A 93 -4.21 7.02 12.01
C SER A 93 -3.23 8.20 12.14
N ASP A 94 -2.58 8.61 11.05
CA ASP A 94 -1.64 9.72 11.03
C ASP A 94 -2.33 11.07 11.36
N PHE A 95 -3.63 11.21 11.05
CA PHE A 95 -4.46 12.36 11.42
C PHE A 95 -5.23 12.18 12.75
N GLY A 96 -4.93 11.13 13.52
CA GLY A 96 -5.58 10.90 14.82
C GLY A 96 -7.02 10.38 14.72
N VAL A 97 -7.45 9.90 13.56
CA VAL A 97 -8.74 9.25 13.34
C VAL A 97 -8.64 7.78 13.75
N ASN A 98 -9.61 7.29 14.53
CA ASN A 98 -9.64 5.87 14.91
C ASN A 98 -9.72 4.98 13.66
N SER A 99 -8.89 3.94 13.59
CA SER A 99 -8.84 3.03 12.45
C SER A 99 -9.00 1.57 12.90
N PHE A 100 -9.89 0.84 12.23
CA PHE A 100 -10.19 -0.56 12.45
C PHE A 100 -10.08 -1.32 11.14
N ALA A 101 -9.11 -2.22 11.05
CA ALA A 101 -8.91 -3.05 9.87
C ALA A 101 -9.51 -4.45 10.10
N LEU A 102 -10.32 -4.90 9.15
CA LEU A 102 -10.99 -6.18 9.16
C LEU A 102 -10.62 -7.00 7.93
N SER A 103 -10.33 -8.27 8.13
CA SER A 103 -10.07 -9.24 7.07
C SER A 103 -10.58 -10.63 7.48
N PRO A 104 -10.76 -11.57 6.52
CA PRO A 104 -11.13 -12.95 6.86
C PRO A 104 -10.10 -13.65 7.72
N GLN A 105 -8.83 -13.22 7.65
CA GLN A 105 -7.70 -13.84 8.35
C GLN A 105 -7.61 -13.47 9.84
N GLU A 106 -8.29 -12.37 10.26
CA GLU A 106 -8.25 -11.85 11.63
C GLU A 106 -9.63 -11.81 12.30
N PRO A 107 -10.26 -12.96 12.60
CA PRO A 107 -11.61 -13.00 13.18
C PRO A 107 -11.74 -12.25 14.51
N THR A 108 -10.67 -12.14 15.29
CA THR A 108 -10.66 -11.43 16.57
C THR A 108 -10.86 -9.93 16.44
N ALA A 109 -10.41 -9.33 15.32
CA ALA A 109 -10.62 -7.92 15.02
C ALA A 109 -12.12 -7.60 14.86
N TRP A 110 -12.87 -8.50 14.23
CA TRP A 110 -14.31 -8.39 14.05
C TRP A 110 -15.06 -8.36 15.40
N VAL A 111 -14.75 -9.29 16.30
CA VAL A 111 -15.36 -9.34 17.64
C VAL A 111 -15.10 -8.05 18.40
N ARG A 112 -13.83 -7.60 18.42
CA ARG A 112 -13.45 -6.36 19.11
C ARG A 112 -14.17 -5.14 18.56
N LEU A 113 -14.38 -5.07 17.25
CA LEU A 113 -15.11 -3.96 16.64
C LEU A 113 -16.60 -4.05 16.97
N GLU A 114 -17.23 -5.22 16.88
CA GLU A 114 -18.65 -5.38 17.20
C GLU A 114 -18.96 -4.95 18.65
N GLU A 115 -18.11 -5.27 19.62
CA GLU A 115 -18.23 -4.84 21.02
C GLU A 115 -18.20 -3.31 21.17
N LYS A 116 -17.50 -2.61 20.28
CA LYS A 116 -17.36 -1.16 20.30
C LYS A 116 -18.39 -0.43 19.44
N MET A 117 -19.09 -1.11 18.54
CA MET A 117 -19.92 -0.47 17.50
C MET A 117 -21.00 0.43 18.07
N THR A 118 -21.68 0.03 19.18
CA THR A 118 -22.73 0.85 19.79
C THR A 118 -22.14 2.18 20.26
N ALA A 119 -21.06 2.14 21.03
CA ALA A 119 -20.40 3.34 21.54
C ALA A 119 -19.81 4.22 20.40
N LEU A 120 -19.27 3.59 19.35
CA LEU A 120 -18.77 4.32 18.19
C LEU A 120 -19.90 4.98 17.40
N ALA A 121 -21.04 4.30 17.23
CA ALA A 121 -22.19 4.83 16.49
C ALA A 121 -22.84 6.02 17.21
N GLU A 122 -22.81 6.04 18.53
CA GLU A 122 -23.34 7.12 19.38
C GLU A 122 -22.34 8.27 19.58
N SER A 123 -21.08 8.07 19.22
CA SER A 123 -20.04 9.08 19.37
C SER A 123 -19.89 9.93 18.09
N ASP A 124 -19.50 11.20 18.25
CA ASP A 124 -19.10 12.07 17.16
C ASP A 124 -17.60 11.94 16.81
N ILE A 125 -16.92 10.90 17.34
CA ILE A 125 -15.50 10.69 17.13
C ILE A 125 -15.28 10.10 15.73
N PRO A 126 -14.52 10.79 14.85
CA PRO A 126 -14.21 10.28 13.52
C PRO A 126 -13.56 8.92 13.59
N SER A 127 -14.08 7.97 12.83
CA SER A 127 -13.58 6.59 12.80
C SER A 127 -13.60 6.05 11.39
N VAL A 128 -12.62 5.23 11.08
CA VAL A 128 -12.46 4.53 9.79
C VAL A 128 -12.51 3.03 10.01
N ILE A 129 -13.33 2.35 9.24
CA ILE A 129 -13.36 0.88 9.18
C ILE A 129 -12.94 0.48 7.78
N THR A 130 -11.96 -0.41 7.67
CA THR A 130 -11.58 -1.03 6.41
C THR A 130 -11.92 -2.51 6.44
N VAL A 131 -12.45 -3.06 5.34
CA VAL A 131 -12.82 -4.48 5.20
C VAL A 131 -12.23 -5.01 3.91
N ASP A 132 -11.26 -5.90 4.02
CA ASP A 132 -10.65 -6.55 2.86
C ASP A 132 -11.32 -7.90 2.55
N ASP A 133 -11.14 -8.35 1.31
CA ASP A 133 -11.58 -9.66 0.81
C ASP A 133 -13.05 -9.99 1.19
N VAL A 134 -13.97 -9.06 0.95
CA VAL A 134 -15.41 -9.22 1.28
C VAL A 134 -16.00 -10.49 0.64
N ASP A 135 -15.47 -10.90 -0.49
CA ASP A 135 -15.87 -12.12 -1.22
C ASP A 135 -15.39 -13.42 -0.56
N ARG A 136 -14.47 -13.34 0.41
CA ARG A 136 -13.91 -14.51 1.13
C ARG A 136 -14.43 -14.66 2.56
N LEU A 137 -15.38 -13.83 2.96
CA LEU A 137 -15.99 -13.90 4.28
C LEU A 137 -16.84 -15.16 4.43
N ASP A 138 -16.71 -15.85 5.55
CA ASP A 138 -17.61 -16.93 5.93
C ASP A 138 -18.98 -16.40 6.41
N GLU A 139 -19.97 -17.25 6.60
CA GLU A 139 -21.32 -16.84 7.02
C GLU A 139 -21.35 -16.09 8.35
N ARG A 140 -20.45 -16.39 9.28
CA ARG A 140 -20.34 -15.72 10.58
C ARG A 140 -19.85 -14.28 10.40
N LEU A 141 -18.80 -14.10 9.58
CA LEU A 141 -18.23 -12.77 9.28
C LEU A 141 -19.17 -11.94 8.39
N ILE A 142 -19.91 -12.59 7.48
CA ILE A 142 -20.99 -11.94 6.71
C ILE A 142 -22.06 -11.38 7.65
N GLY A 143 -22.47 -12.16 8.66
CA GLY A 143 -23.40 -11.69 9.69
C GLY A 143 -22.83 -10.53 10.51
N ALA A 144 -21.55 -10.58 10.88
CA ALA A 144 -20.84 -9.50 11.56
C ALA A 144 -20.76 -8.23 10.71
N LEU A 145 -20.39 -8.36 9.43
CA LEU A 145 -20.37 -7.24 8.49
C LEU A 145 -21.72 -6.55 8.40
N PHE A 146 -22.80 -7.33 8.30
CA PHE A 146 -24.14 -6.78 8.24
C PHE A 146 -24.49 -5.93 9.48
N ARG A 147 -24.12 -6.41 10.68
CA ARG A 147 -24.33 -5.64 11.94
C ARG A 147 -23.46 -4.38 12.00
N ILE A 148 -22.19 -4.47 11.57
CA ILE A 148 -21.29 -3.31 11.47
C ILE A 148 -21.86 -2.27 10.51
N LEU A 149 -22.34 -2.67 9.34
CA LEU A 149 -22.95 -1.79 8.37
C LEU A 149 -24.18 -1.06 8.92
N ASN A 150 -24.99 -1.71 9.76
CA ASN A 150 -26.10 -1.04 10.46
C ASN A 150 -25.59 0.04 11.42
N GLY A 151 -24.52 -0.23 12.16
CA GLY A 151 -23.90 0.77 13.05
C GLY A 151 -23.32 1.95 12.27
N VAL A 152 -22.63 1.69 11.15
CA VAL A 152 -22.12 2.74 10.25
C VAL A 152 -23.23 3.60 9.70
N GLN A 153 -24.37 3.00 9.32
CA GLN A 153 -25.54 3.74 8.83
C GLN A 153 -26.11 4.66 9.92
N ALA A 154 -26.16 4.22 11.16
CA ALA A 154 -26.67 4.99 12.29
C ALA A 154 -25.74 6.15 12.68
N SER A 155 -24.44 6.05 12.41
CA SER A 155 -23.44 7.08 12.75
C SER A 155 -23.30 8.12 11.64
N LYS A 156 -22.83 9.32 11.99
CA LYS A 156 -22.39 10.36 11.06
C LYS A 156 -20.87 10.48 10.98
N ALA A 157 -20.16 9.91 11.95
CA ALA A 157 -18.70 10.04 12.12
C ALA A 157 -17.90 8.86 11.58
N ILE A 158 -18.55 7.74 11.23
CA ILE A 158 -17.86 6.52 10.77
C ILE A 158 -17.81 6.49 9.24
N HIS A 159 -16.60 6.30 8.71
CA HIS A 159 -16.35 6.00 7.29
C HIS A 159 -16.05 4.50 7.15
N ILE A 160 -16.60 3.87 6.11
CA ILE A 160 -16.31 2.48 5.80
C ILE A 160 -15.80 2.33 4.37
N PHE A 161 -14.69 1.62 4.25
CA PHE A 161 -14.02 1.28 2.99
C PHE A 161 -13.95 -0.23 2.87
N MET A 162 -14.41 -0.75 1.76
CA MET A 162 -14.50 -2.20 1.56
C MET A 162 -13.91 -2.58 0.21
N ALA A 163 -13.28 -3.74 0.15
CA ALA A 163 -12.72 -4.25 -1.09
C ALA A 163 -13.09 -5.73 -1.32
N GLY A 164 -13.25 -6.08 -2.58
CA GLY A 164 -13.53 -7.45 -3.01
C GLY A 164 -13.04 -7.71 -4.44
N ASN A 165 -13.18 -8.93 -4.91
CA ASN A 165 -12.71 -9.33 -6.24
C ASN A 165 -13.67 -8.98 -7.37
N ASP A 166 -14.94 -8.66 -7.06
CA ASP A 166 -15.98 -8.42 -8.06
C ASP A 166 -16.95 -7.29 -7.63
N ALA A 167 -17.73 -6.80 -8.57
CA ALA A 167 -18.77 -5.82 -8.32
C ALA A 167 -19.80 -6.35 -7.31
N PRO A 168 -20.43 -5.48 -6.47
CA PRO A 168 -21.40 -5.93 -5.48
C PRO A 168 -22.51 -6.84 -6.05
N SER A 169 -22.98 -6.53 -7.27
CA SER A 169 -24.03 -7.31 -7.94
C SER A 169 -23.64 -8.75 -8.25
N ASN A 170 -22.35 -9.00 -8.43
CA ASN A 170 -21.82 -10.31 -8.86
C ASN A 170 -21.33 -11.17 -7.69
N LEU A 171 -21.21 -10.58 -6.49
CA LEU A 171 -20.75 -11.32 -5.32
C LEU A 171 -21.74 -12.40 -4.91
N LYS A 172 -21.23 -13.56 -4.51
CA LYS A 172 -22.03 -14.67 -3.96
C LYS A 172 -22.44 -14.42 -2.52
N LEU A 173 -23.11 -13.29 -2.29
CA LEU A 173 -23.59 -12.84 -0.99
C LEU A 173 -25.11 -12.70 -1.03
N ARG A 174 -25.72 -12.62 0.16
CA ARG A 174 -27.17 -12.34 0.29
C ARG A 174 -27.50 -11.00 -0.37
N GLU A 175 -28.69 -10.90 -0.96
CA GLU A 175 -29.11 -9.72 -1.71
C GLU A 175 -29.09 -8.42 -0.87
N ASP A 176 -29.51 -8.54 0.40
CA ASP A 176 -29.52 -7.42 1.34
C ASP A 176 -28.10 -6.85 1.59
N LEU A 177 -27.09 -7.72 1.65
CA LEU A 177 -25.70 -7.31 1.81
C LEU A 177 -25.14 -6.73 0.50
N ARG A 178 -25.40 -7.37 -0.65
CA ARG A 178 -25.00 -6.84 -1.97
C ARG A 178 -25.52 -5.43 -2.21
N THR A 179 -26.79 -5.20 -1.88
CA THR A 179 -27.43 -3.88 -1.99
C THR A 179 -26.71 -2.87 -1.11
N ARG A 180 -26.36 -3.23 0.13
CA ARG A 180 -25.62 -2.32 1.05
C ARG A 180 -24.21 -2.03 0.59
N LEU A 181 -23.49 -3.00 0.04
CA LEU A 181 -22.16 -2.75 -0.53
C LEU A 181 -22.21 -1.71 -1.65
N GLY A 182 -23.31 -1.61 -2.37
CA GLY A 182 -23.53 -0.64 -3.44
C GLY A 182 -24.16 0.70 -2.99
N TRP A 183 -24.41 0.92 -1.70
CA TRP A 183 -25.09 2.16 -1.24
C TRP A 183 -24.28 3.44 -1.40
N GLY A 184 -22.97 3.35 -1.38
CA GLY A 184 -22.08 4.49 -1.54
C GLY A 184 -21.44 4.55 -2.92
N LEU A 185 -20.20 4.96 -2.96
CA LEU A 185 -19.41 4.96 -4.20
C LEU A 185 -18.84 3.58 -4.46
N VAL A 186 -18.93 3.16 -5.71
CA VAL A 186 -18.37 1.89 -6.18
C VAL A 186 -17.37 2.17 -7.29
N PHE A 187 -16.15 1.66 -7.13
CA PHE A 187 -15.07 1.83 -8.10
C PHE A 187 -14.51 0.48 -8.53
N GLN A 188 -13.89 0.46 -9.69
CA GLN A 188 -13.13 -0.67 -10.19
C GLN A 188 -11.64 -0.32 -10.18
N THR A 189 -10.81 -1.20 -9.61
CA THR A 189 -9.35 -1.16 -9.71
C THR A 189 -8.87 -2.12 -10.78
N GLN A 190 -7.73 -1.81 -11.41
CA GLN A 190 -7.15 -2.62 -12.48
C GLN A 190 -5.70 -2.95 -12.18
N VAL A 191 -5.25 -4.08 -12.69
CA VAL A 191 -3.82 -4.43 -12.63
C VAL A 191 -3.08 -3.59 -13.65
N LEU A 192 -1.99 -2.95 -13.22
CA LEU A 192 -1.07 -2.28 -14.13
C LEU A 192 -0.45 -3.30 -15.10
N ALA A 193 -0.45 -2.98 -16.38
CA ALA A 193 0.30 -3.73 -17.35
C ALA A 193 1.82 -3.61 -17.11
N ASP A 194 2.61 -4.56 -17.59
CA ASP A 194 4.06 -4.57 -17.32
C ASP A 194 4.77 -3.34 -17.91
N ASP A 195 4.32 -2.82 -19.04
CA ASP A 195 4.81 -1.58 -19.64
C ASP A 195 4.44 -0.34 -18.82
N GLU A 196 3.24 -0.29 -18.23
CA GLU A 196 2.83 0.78 -17.32
C GLU A 196 3.68 0.76 -16.03
N LYS A 197 3.97 -0.44 -15.50
CA LYS A 197 4.87 -0.62 -14.35
C LYS A 197 6.28 -0.12 -14.68
N ILE A 198 6.82 -0.49 -15.83
CA ILE A 198 8.15 -0.04 -16.28
C ILE A 198 8.19 1.49 -16.36
N GLN A 199 7.21 2.12 -17.01
CA GLN A 199 7.15 3.58 -17.11
C GLN A 199 7.11 4.26 -15.75
N ALA A 200 6.34 3.71 -14.82
CA ALA A 200 6.24 4.23 -13.46
C ALA A 200 7.56 4.11 -12.69
N LEU A 201 8.24 2.97 -12.84
CA LEU A 201 9.55 2.73 -12.22
C LEU A 201 10.64 3.64 -12.82
N GLU A 202 10.62 3.86 -14.13
CA GLU A 202 11.51 4.82 -14.82
C GLU A 202 11.29 6.25 -14.32
N GLN A 203 10.04 6.67 -14.18
CA GLN A 203 9.70 7.99 -13.64
C GLN A 203 10.16 8.14 -12.18
N ALA A 204 9.95 7.12 -11.35
CA ALA A 204 10.39 7.12 -9.96
C ALA A 204 11.93 7.18 -9.84
N ALA A 205 12.65 6.44 -10.66
CA ALA A 205 14.11 6.48 -10.72
C ALA A 205 14.61 7.85 -11.18
N LYS A 206 14.02 8.41 -12.22
CA LYS A 206 14.35 9.74 -12.75
C LYS A 206 14.11 10.85 -11.73
N ALA A 207 13.01 10.78 -10.97
CA ALA A 207 12.70 11.75 -9.92
C ALA A 207 13.74 11.77 -8.80
N ARG A 208 14.41 10.64 -8.55
CA ARG A 208 15.53 10.50 -7.59
C ARG A 208 16.90 10.84 -8.21
N GLY A 209 16.97 11.14 -9.51
CA GLY A 209 18.23 11.32 -10.23
C GLY A 209 19.02 10.01 -10.43
N LEU A 210 18.39 8.86 -10.22
CA LEU A 210 19.00 7.55 -10.33
C LEU A 210 19.12 7.13 -11.79
N VAL A 211 20.35 6.82 -12.22
CA VAL A 211 20.63 6.32 -13.57
C VAL A 211 20.59 4.80 -13.55
N ILE A 212 19.56 4.25 -14.18
CA ILE A 212 19.31 2.79 -14.29
C ILE A 212 19.39 2.37 -15.77
N SER A 213 20.06 1.26 -16.04
CA SER A 213 20.05 0.63 -17.37
C SER A 213 18.62 0.20 -17.78
N PRO A 214 18.18 0.44 -19.03
CA PRO A 214 16.81 0.14 -19.48
C PRO A 214 16.39 -1.33 -19.36
N ASP A 215 17.35 -2.25 -19.35
CA ASP A 215 17.14 -3.70 -19.25
C ASP A 215 16.87 -4.19 -17.81
N VAL A 216 17.08 -3.34 -16.81
CA VAL A 216 16.92 -3.68 -15.39
C VAL A 216 15.44 -3.94 -15.06
N PHE A 217 14.53 -3.03 -15.41
CA PHE A 217 13.12 -3.16 -15.06
C PHE A 217 12.42 -4.33 -15.72
N PRO A 218 12.56 -4.58 -17.04
CA PRO A 218 12.03 -5.79 -17.68
C PRO A 218 12.54 -7.07 -17.02
N TRP A 219 13.82 -7.10 -16.65
CA TRP A 219 14.39 -8.25 -15.99
C TRP A 219 13.83 -8.45 -14.58
N LEU A 220 13.65 -7.39 -13.79
CA LEU A 220 13.04 -7.45 -12.45
C LEU A 220 11.62 -8.00 -12.50
N LEU A 221 10.78 -7.49 -13.40
CA LEU A 221 9.40 -7.95 -13.59
C LEU A 221 9.31 -9.41 -14.03
N SER A 222 10.31 -9.90 -14.77
CA SER A 222 10.34 -11.29 -15.24
C SER A 222 10.78 -12.28 -14.17
N ARG A 223 11.52 -11.85 -13.14
CA ARG A 223 12.24 -12.76 -12.23
C ARG A 223 11.93 -12.59 -10.76
N PHE A 224 11.50 -11.42 -10.32
CA PHE A 224 11.40 -11.14 -8.88
C PHE A 224 10.00 -10.71 -8.46
N TYR A 225 9.71 -9.42 -8.46
CA TYR A 225 8.48 -8.89 -7.92
C TYR A 225 7.60 -8.32 -9.03
N ARG A 226 6.31 -8.61 -8.95
CA ARG A 226 5.31 -8.00 -9.83
C ARG A 226 4.43 -6.97 -9.12
N ASP A 227 4.54 -6.87 -7.81
CA ASP A 227 3.83 -5.87 -7.03
C ASP A 227 4.62 -4.57 -6.92
N MET A 228 3.92 -3.46 -7.05
CA MET A 228 4.54 -2.13 -7.09
C MET A 228 5.19 -1.71 -5.77
N PRO A 229 4.64 -2.01 -4.57
CA PRO A 229 5.30 -1.65 -3.31
C PRO A 229 6.71 -2.22 -3.18
N ASN A 230 6.90 -3.50 -3.48
CA ASN A 230 8.22 -4.13 -3.44
C ASN A 230 9.16 -3.60 -4.52
N LEU A 231 8.65 -3.31 -5.73
CA LEU A 231 9.44 -2.70 -6.80
C LEU A 231 9.88 -1.27 -6.43
N MET A 232 9.02 -0.48 -5.79
CA MET A 232 9.39 0.86 -5.31
C MET A 232 10.41 0.82 -4.18
N ALA A 233 10.27 -0.11 -3.22
CA ALA A 233 11.26 -0.34 -2.18
C ALA A 233 12.63 -0.72 -2.75
N LEU A 234 12.65 -1.53 -3.80
CA LEU A 234 13.87 -1.88 -4.50
C LEU A 234 14.53 -0.65 -5.15
N ILE A 235 13.76 0.25 -5.76
CA ILE A 235 14.31 1.51 -6.30
C ILE A 235 14.95 2.34 -5.18
N ASP A 236 14.29 2.47 -4.03
CA ASP A 236 14.83 3.23 -2.89
C ASP A 236 16.14 2.61 -2.39
N ALA A 237 16.22 1.29 -2.33
CA ALA A 237 17.44 0.58 -1.95
C ALA A 237 18.58 0.74 -2.99
N LEU A 238 18.24 0.71 -4.28
CA LEU A 238 19.20 0.94 -5.37
C LEU A 238 19.69 2.40 -5.40
N ASP A 239 18.85 3.36 -5.07
CA ASP A 239 19.22 4.77 -4.95
C ASP A 239 20.21 4.97 -3.82
N ALA A 240 19.93 4.46 -2.63
CA ALA A 240 20.84 4.50 -1.49
C ALA A 240 22.20 3.86 -1.83
N TYR A 241 22.20 2.72 -2.49
CA TYR A 241 23.41 2.03 -2.92
C TYR A 241 24.20 2.85 -3.95
N SER A 242 23.53 3.42 -4.96
CA SER A 242 24.14 4.24 -6.00
C SER A 242 24.79 5.50 -5.42
N LEU A 243 24.13 6.17 -4.47
CA LEU A 243 24.66 7.35 -3.77
C LEU A 243 25.91 7.02 -2.97
N GLU A 244 25.92 5.91 -2.25
CA GLU A 244 27.04 5.50 -1.41
C GLU A 244 28.26 5.05 -2.24
N THR A 245 28.01 4.27 -3.28
CA THR A 245 29.08 3.69 -4.11
C THR A 245 29.50 4.56 -5.29
N LYS A 246 28.71 5.59 -5.63
CA LYS A 246 28.84 6.42 -6.85
C LYS A 246 28.89 5.59 -8.14
N ARG A 247 28.15 4.49 -8.16
CA ARG A 247 28.04 3.57 -9.30
C ARG A 247 26.66 3.67 -9.96
N ALA A 248 26.63 3.66 -11.29
CA ALA A 248 25.40 3.52 -12.05
C ALA A 248 24.78 2.12 -11.83
N VAL A 249 23.46 2.07 -11.78
CA VAL A 249 22.71 0.82 -11.60
C VAL A 249 22.60 0.09 -12.94
N THR A 250 23.39 -0.96 -13.08
CA THR A 250 23.40 -1.83 -14.28
C THR A 250 22.82 -3.18 -13.97
N LEU A 251 22.36 -3.91 -14.98
CA LEU A 251 21.80 -5.25 -14.80
C LEU A 251 22.78 -6.24 -14.14
N PRO A 252 24.08 -6.28 -14.47
CA PRO A 252 25.03 -7.13 -13.76
C PRO A 252 25.10 -6.82 -12.26
N LEU A 253 25.09 -5.52 -11.90
CA LEU A 253 25.09 -5.09 -10.51
C LEU A 253 23.81 -5.54 -9.77
N VAL A 254 22.67 -5.34 -10.38
CA VAL A 254 21.37 -5.74 -9.76
C VAL A 254 21.31 -7.28 -9.58
N ARG A 255 21.81 -8.02 -10.55
CA ARG A 255 21.93 -9.50 -10.43
C ARG A 255 22.82 -9.91 -9.26
N GLU A 256 23.97 -9.25 -9.09
CA GLU A 256 24.89 -9.51 -7.97
C GLU A 256 24.23 -9.23 -6.61
N LEU A 257 23.49 -8.09 -6.50
CA LEU A 257 22.83 -7.68 -5.27
C LEU A 257 21.63 -8.56 -4.88
N LEU A 258 20.92 -9.13 -5.87
CA LEU A 258 19.70 -9.92 -5.68
C LEU A 258 19.92 -11.44 -5.73
N GLN A 259 21.15 -11.94 -5.96
CA GLN A 259 21.43 -13.36 -5.88
C GLN A 259 21.43 -13.81 -4.41
N PRO A 260 20.56 -14.77 -4.03
CA PRO A 260 20.69 -15.42 -2.74
C PRO A 260 22.02 -16.17 -2.67
N LYS A 261 22.73 -16.01 -1.57
CA LYS A 261 23.91 -16.82 -1.25
C LYS A 261 23.49 -18.22 -0.83
#